data_ca2b8604f1999a2ba678f11458f02868
#
_entry.id   ca2b8604f1999a2ba678f11458f02868
#
_cell.length_a   1.000
_cell.length_b   1.000
_cell.length_c   1.000
_cell.angle_alpha   90.00
_cell.angle_beta   90.00
_cell.angle_gamma   90.00
#
_symmetry.space_group_name_H-M   'P 1'
#
loop_
_entity.id
_entity.type
_entity.pdbx_description
1 polymer ?
#
loop_
_entity_poly.entity_id
_entity_poly.type
_entity_poly.pdbx_seq_one_letter_code
_entity_poly.pdbx_strand_id
1 'polypeptide(L)'
;MGNRTSSRLRAYALRLVTGSAALALLVVAGCGQLAEKERELTFRVVPGTASWFGGLPPGVEETDLIVDANGKPQRIHAWWWPAAVQHAPAVLYLHGSRWNLTGQTNRIEQLHAFGFSVLAIDYRGFGKSDGGLPSEETVYEDSRAAWDRLAQLQPDASLRIIYGHSLGGAVAIDLAAHLSAGSARAGTSAPARGVIVESSFTTLPDIARALSYAWLPVQLLMAQKFDSLHKIAELRMPVLIVHGAGDRFVPSRFSEELYQAAPEPKKLLLVNGATHNNSMRVGSAEYVQAMRELFGFRRLALATEAKSGDVLNLSLQD
;
A
#
# COMPACT_ATOMS: atom_id res chain seq x y z
N MET A 1 -70.10 -13.90 -12.85
CA MET A 1 -68.99 -13.80 -13.77
C MET A 1 -67.75 -13.07 -13.20
N GLY A 2 -67.77 -12.53 -11.97
CA GLY A 2 -66.70 -11.66 -11.40
C GLY A 2 -65.48 -12.33 -10.77
N ASN A 3 -65.48 -13.64 -10.51
CA ASN A 3 -64.46 -14.27 -9.66
C ASN A 3 -63.23 -14.86 -10.41
N ARG A 4 -63.35 -15.08 -11.73
CA ARG A 4 -62.26 -15.67 -12.55
C ARG A 4 -61.24 -14.62 -13.03
N THR A 5 -61.61 -13.36 -13.20
CA THR A 5 -60.78 -12.26 -13.61
C THR A 5 -59.84 -11.80 -12.47
N SER A 6 -60.32 -11.75 -11.24
CA SER A 6 -59.53 -11.35 -10.07
C SER A 6 -58.45 -12.38 -9.70
N SER A 7 -58.75 -13.68 -9.89
CA SER A 7 -57.76 -14.74 -9.64
C SER A 7 -56.63 -14.75 -10.67
N ARG A 8 -56.92 -14.48 -11.93
CA ARG A 8 -55.93 -14.36 -12.99
C ARG A 8 -55.02 -13.13 -12.80
N LEU A 9 -55.56 -11.99 -12.43
CA LEU A 9 -54.82 -10.78 -12.10
C LEU A 9 -53.86 -10.98 -10.91
N ARG A 10 -54.31 -11.65 -9.86
CA ARG A 10 -53.46 -12.01 -8.71
C ARG A 10 -52.34 -12.97 -9.10
N ALA A 11 -52.63 -13.96 -9.94
CA ALA A 11 -51.61 -14.89 -10.45
C ALA A 11 -50.57 -14.21 -11.34
N TYR A 12 -50.96 -13.24 -12.19
CA TYR A 12 -50.03 -12.42 -12.97
C TYR A 12 -49.20 -11.49 -12.09
N ALA A 13 -49.80 -10.82 -11.12
CA ALA A 13 -49.06 -9.97 -10.18
C ALA A 13 -48.05 -10.79 -9.37
N LEU A 14 -48.41 -11.98 -8.89
CA LEU A 14 -47.47 -12.85 -8.17
C LEU A 14 -46.32 -13.31 -9.06
N ARG A 15 -46.58 -13.67 -10.33
CA ARG A 15 -45.51 -14.05 -11.29
C ARG A 15 -44.56 -12.90 -11.62
N LEU A 16 -45.07 -11.67 -11.74
CA LEU A 16 -44.25 -10.48 -11.93
C LEU A 16 -43.35 -10.22 -10.73
N VAL A 17 -43.93 -10.28 -9.52
CA VAL A 17 -43.15 -10.09 -8.28
C VAL A 17 -42.07 -11.17 -8.10
N THR A 18 -42.41 -12.45 -8.32
CA THR A 18 -41.45 -13.54 -8.20
C THR A 18 -40.38 -13.49 -9.31
N GLY A 19 -40.73 -13.11 -10.54
CA GLY A 19 -39.82 -12.91 -11.63
C GLY A 19 -38.82 -11.75 -11.38
N SER A 20 -39.34 -10.62 -10.86
CA SER A 20 -38.50 -9.48 -10.48
C SER A 20 -37.55 -9.80 -9.32
N ALA A 21 -38.03 -10.54 -8.32
CA ALA A 21 -37.22 -10.98 -7.19
C ALA A 21 -36.08 -11.95 -7.66
N ALA A 22 -36.41 -12.90 -8.52
CA ALA A 22 -35.44 -13.83 -9.08
C ALA A 22 -34.36 -13.09 -9.92
N LEU A 23 -34.76 -12.13 -10.76
CA LEU A 23 -33.86 -11.31 -11.53
C LEU A 23 -32.95 -10.46 -10.61
N ALA A 24 -33.50 -9.85 -9.57
CA ALA A 24 -32.72 -9.09 -8.60
C ALA A 24 -31.69 -9.98 -7.89
N LEU A 25 -32.06 -11.19 -7.50
CA LEU A 25 -31.11 -12.16 -6.88
C LEU A 25 -30.01 -12.58 -7.84
N LEU A 26 -30.31 -12.79 -9.12
CA LEU A 26 -29.30 -13.11 -10.13
C LEU A 26 -28.33 -11.94 -10.38
N VAL A 27 -28.83 -10.71 -10.39
CA VAL A 27 -28.00 -9.50 -10.51
C VAL A 27 -27.09 -9.36 -9.29
N VAL A 28 -27.62 -9.51 -8.07
CA VAL A 28 -26.84 -9.43 -6.83
C VAL A 28 -25.76 -10.52 -6.78
N ALA A 29 -26.12 -11.76 -7.11
CA ALA A 29 -25.16 -12.86 -7.17
C ALA A 29 -24.06 -12.61 -8.23
N GLY A 30 -24.44 -12.12 -9.41
CA GLY A 30 -23.50 -11.75 -10.48
C GLY A 30 -22.56 -10.62 -10.07
N CYS A 31 -23.06 -9.58 -9.42
CA CYS A 31 -22.24 -8.49 -8.87
C CYS A 31 -21.27 -8.99 -7.81
N GLY A 32 -21.71 -9.90 -6.92
CA GLY A 32 -20.85 -10.48 -5.90
C GLY A 32 -19.66 -11.26 -6.49
N GLN A 33 -19.92 -12.12 -7.50
CA GLN A 33 -18.89 -12.86 -8.19
C GLN A 33 -17.92 -11.94 -8.97
N LEU A 34 -18.43 -10.88 -9.57
CA LEU A 34 -17.61 -9.90 -10.27
C LEU A 34 -16.67 -9.17 -9.29
N ALA A 35 -17.19 -8.74 -8.15
CA ALA A 35 -16.39 -8.07 -7.13
C ALA A 35 -15.33 -9.00 -6.51
N GLU A 36 -15.64 -10.29 -6.32
CA GLU A 36 -14.65 -11.27 -5.87
C GLU A 36 -13.56 -11.48 -6.91
N LYS A 37 -13.93 -11.61 -8.18
CA LYS A 37 -12.98 -11.76 -9.29
C LYS A 37 -12.09 -10.53 -9.48
N GLU A 38 -12.66 -9.35 -9.32
CA GLU A 38 -11.89 -8.10 -9.30
C GLU A 38 -10.81 -8.11 -8.20
N ARG A 39 -11.16 -8.50 -6.97
CA ARG A 39 -10.21 -8.60 -5.86
C ARG A 39 -9.13 -9.64 -6.13
N GLU A 40 -9.48 -10.82 -6.65
CA GLU A 40 -8.50 -11.82 -7.06
C GLU A 40 -7.48 -11.26 -8.06
N LEU A 41 -7.95 -10.54 -9.07
CA LEU A 41 -7.10 -9.92 -10.10
C LEU A 41 -6.28 -8.75 -9.58
N THR A 42 -6.80 -8.01 -8.63
CA THR A 42 -6.13 -6.85 -8.01
C THR A 42 -5.02 -7.30 -7.08
N PHE A 43 -5.33 -8.16 -6.12
CA PHE A 43 -4.38 -8.54 -5.08
C PHE A 43 -3.48 -9.70 -5.50
N ARG A 44 -3.96 -10.63 -6.33
CA ARG A 44 -3.19 -11.74 -6.89
C ARG A 44 -2.41 -12.51 -5.81
N VAL A 45 -3.03 -12.74 -4.66
CA VAL A 45 -2.38 -13.34 -3.51
C VAL A 45 -1.72 -14.67 -3.89
N VAL A 46 -0.42 -14.77 -3.64
CA VAL A 46 0.36 -16.00 -3.83
C VAL A 46 0.57 -16.63 -2.46
N PRO A 47 0.01 -17.82 -2.23
CA PRO A 47 0.17 -18.50 -0.94
C PRO A 47 1.59 -19.05 -0.77
N GLY A 48 1.96 -19.26 0.49
CA GLY A 48 3.24 -19.89 0.86
C GLY A 48 4.42 -18.92 0.84
N THR A 49 5.61 -19.50 0.85
CA THR A 49 6.88 -18.77 0.92
C THR A 49 7.44 -18.56 -0.48
N ALA A 50 7.98 -17.40 -0.77
CA ALA A 50 8.64 -17.13 -2.04
C ALA A 50 9.86 -18.05 -2.23
N SER A 51 10.04 -18.59 -3.42
CA SER A 51 11.11 -19.56 -3.71
C SER A 51 12.54 -19.01 -3.54
N TRP A 52 12.68 -17.71 -3.56
CA TRP A 52 13.96 -17.02 -3.33
C TRP A 52 14.15 -16.52 -1.89
N PHE A 53 13.23 -16.83 -0.99
CA PHE A 53 13.34 -16.47 0.42
C PHE A 53 14.36 -17.35 1.12
N GLY A 54 15.48 -16.77 1.54
CA GLY A 54 16.57 -17.46 2.22
C GLY A 54 16.42 -17.59 3.74
N GLY A 55 15.27 -17.22 4.29
CA GLY A 55 15.02 -17.13 5.74
C GLY A 55 14.95 -15.69 6.23
N LEU A 56 14.58 -15.52 7.49
CA LEU A 56 14.54 -14.20 8.13
C LEU A 56 15.95 -13.63 8.25
N PRO A 57 16.17 -12.37 7.83
CA PRO A 57 17.43 -11.71 8.07
C PRO A 57 17.75 -11.64 9.57
N PRO A 58 19.03 -11.73 9.99
CA PRO A 58 19.42 -11.63 11.38
C PRO A 58 18.93 -10.33 12.03
N GLY A 59 18.29 -10.45 13.20
CA GLY A 59 17.75 -9.30 13.94
C GLY A 59 16.33 -8.89 13.54
N VAL A 60 15.70 -9.56 12.59
CA VAL A 60 14.27 -9.40 12.32
C VAL A 60 13.46 -10.16 13.35
N GLU A 61 12.50 -9.48 13.95
CA GLU A 61 11.53 -10.03 14.88
C GLU A 61 10.18 -10.24 14.17
N GLU A 62 9.66 -11.49 14.17
CA GLU A 62 8.28 -11.73 13.76
C GLU A 62 7.32 -11.34 14.89
N THR A 63 6.28 -10.63 14.57
CA THR A 63 5.25 -10.19 15.51
C THR A 63 3.88 -10.20 14.85
N ASP A 64 2.85 -10.13 15.66
CA ASP A 64 1.47 -10.03 15.20
C ASP A 64 0.83 -8.73 15.72
N LEU A 65 0.02 -8.11 14.88
CA LEU A 65 -0.87 -7.01 15.22
C LEU A 65 -2.30 -7.52 15.25
N ILE A 66 -3.13 -6.95 16.11
CA ILE A 66 -4.55 -7.31 16.15
C ILE A 66 -5.37 -6.17 15.56
N VAL A 67 -6.20 -6.49 14.60
CA VAL A 67 -7.19 -5.59 13.99
C VAL A 67 -8.57 -6.09 14.33
N ASP A 68 -9.47 -5.20 14.71
CA ASP A 68 -10.88 -5.53 14.88
C ASP A 68 -11.57 -5.53 13.51
N ALA A 69 -12.03 -6.69 13.09
CA ALA A 69 -12.84 -6.86 11.89
C ALA A 69 -14.29 -7.13 12.27
N ASN A 70 -15.08 -6.09 12.43
CA ASN A 70 -16.51 -6.17 12.81
C ASN A 70 -16.75 -6.94 14.13
N GLY A 71 -16.01 -6.60 15.17
CA GLY A 71 -16.09 -7.23 16.49
C GLY A 71 -15.38 -8.59 16.59
N LYS A 72 -14.61 -8.97 15.57
CA LYS A 72 -13.78 -10.19 15.58
C LYS A 72 -12.31 -9.80 15.44
N PRO A 73 -11.46 -10.11 16.42
CA PRO A 73 -10.04 -9.86 16.30
C PRO A 73 -9.45 -10.73 15.19
N GLN A 74 -8.70 -10.11 14.29
CA GLN A 74 -7.91 -10.76 13.26
C GLN A 74 -6.44 -10.38 13.41
N ARG A 75 -5.59 -11.34 13.17
CA ARG A 75 -4.16 -11.20 13.32
C ARG A 75 -3.54 -10.77 11.99
N ILE A 76 -2.69 -9.75 12.05
CA ILE A 76 -1.84 -9.30 10.94
C ILE A 76 -0.40 -9.67 11.29
N HIS A 77 0.23 -10.48 10.48
CA HIS A 77 1.63 -10.84 10.58
C HIS A 77 2.52 -9.66 10.19
N ALA A 78 3.57 -9.42 10.96
CA ALA A 78 4.49 -8.31 10.76
C ALA A 78 5.93 -8.71 11.05
N TRP A 79 6.87 -8.02 10.41
CA TRP A 79 8.29 -8.06 10.72
C TRP A 79 8.72 -6.71 11.28
N TRP A 80 9.37 -6.74 12.43
CA TRP A 80 10.06 -5.59 12.99
C TRP A 80 11.57 -5.79 12.89
N TRP A 81 12.25 -4.87 12.22
CA TRP A 81 13.70 -4.88 12.12
C TRP A 81 14.26 -3.59 12.67
N PRO A 82 14.69 -3.54 13.93
CA PRO A 82 15.27 -2.35 14.53
C PRO A 82 16.63 -2.02 13.88
N ALA A 83 16.88 -0.75 13.64
CA ALA A 83 18.20 -0.29 13.24
C ALA A 83 19.18 -0.39 14.42
N ALA A 84 20.47 -0.57 14.14
CA ALA A 84 21.52 -0.64 15.15
C ALA A 84 21.75 0.68 15.90
N VAL A 85 21.35 1.81 15.29
CA VAL A 85 21.58 3.15 15.84
C VAL A 85 20.34 3.61 16.63
N GLN A 86 20.57 4.11 17.85
CA GLN A 86 19.49 4.72 18.65
C GLN A 86 18.92 5.95 17.94
N HIS A 87 17.61 6.16 18.10
CA HIS A 87 16.87 7.25 17.42
C HIS A 87 16.97 7.23 15.90
N ALA A 88 17.18 6.05 15.31
CA ALA A 88 17.09 5.89 13.86
C ALA A 88 15.67 6.21 13.38
N PRO A 89 15.52 6.76 12.16
CA PRO A 89 14.20 6.88 11.56
C PRO A 89 13.59 5.49 11.35
N ALA A 90 12.26 5.43 11.45
CA ALA A 90 11.51 4.19 11.26
C ALA A 90 10.56 4.32 10.06
N VAL A 91 10.45 3.26 9.30
CA VAL A 91 9.59 3.19 8.11
C VAL A 91 8.54 2.10 8.27
N LEU A 92 7.28 2.44 7.98
CA LEU A 92 6.24 1.46 7.73
C LEU A 92 6.30 1.07 6.25
N TYR A 93 6.62 -0.20 5.99
CA TYR A 93 6.67 -0.76 4.66
C TYR A 93 5.34 -1.43 4.28
N LEU A 94 4.72 -0.97 3.20
CA LEU A 94 3.46 -1.44 2.64
C LEU A 94 3.73 -2.07 1.27
N HIS A 95 3.56 -3.40 1.16
CA HIS A 95 3.90 -4.14 -0.05
C HIS A 95 2.85 -4.02 -1.15
N GLY A 96 3.22 -4.35 -2.37
CA GLY A 96 2.36 -4.44 -3.53
C GLY A 96 1.51 -5.72 -3.59
N SER A 97 0.86 -5.94 -4.73
CA SER A 97 0.13 -7.18 -5.01
C SER A 97 1.06 -8.40 -5.13
N ARG A 98 0.49 -9.61 -5.07
CA ARG A 98 1.06 -10.94 -5.31
C ARG A 98 1.75 -11.56 -4.09
N TRP A 99 2.94 -11.10 -3.74
CA TRP A 99 3.79 -11.75 -2.75
C TRP A 99 3.61 -11.15 -1.36
N ASN A 100 3.69 -12.01 -0.35
CA ASN A 100 3.79 -11.64 1.05
C ASN A 100 5.22 -11.15 1.42
N LEU A 101 5.49 -10.91 2.69
CA LEU A 101 6.79 -10.39 3.17
C LEU A 101 7.99 -11.22 2.71
N THR A 102 7.83 -12.54 2.56
CA THR A 102 8.94 -13.40 2.10
C THR A 102 9.39 -13.05 0.67
N GLY A 103 8.48 -12.52 -0.16
CA GLY A 103 8.80 -12.03 -1.49
C GLY A 103 9.34 -10.61 -1.52
N GLN A 104 9.30 -9.89 -0.40
CA GLN A 104 9.69 -8.48 -0.29
C GLN A 104 11.04 -8.28 0.44
N THR A 105 11.69 -9.35 0.86
CA THR A 105 12.89 -9.33 1.70
C THR A 105 13.96 -8.38 1.17
N ASN A 106 14.28 -8.44 -0.13
CA ASN A 106 15.29 -7.57 -0.72
C ASN A 106 15.02 -6.07 -0.53
N ARG A 107 13.75 -5.65 -0.58
CA ARG A 107 13.38 -4.24 -0.42
C ARG A 107 13.41 -3.83 1.06
N ILE A 108 12.99 -4.72 1.94
CA ILE A 108 13.06 -4.54 3.39
C ILE A 108 14.53 -4.41 3.82
N GLU A 109 15.41 -5.28 3.30
CA GLU A 109 16.85 -5.22 3.53
C GLU A 109 17.47 -3.90 3.05
N GLN A 110 17.06 -3.40 1.89
CA GLN A 110 17.56 -2.12 1.38
C GLN A 110 17.14 -0.94 2.26
N LEU A 111 15.90 -0.91 2.73
CA LEU A 111 15.44 0.13 3.65
C LEU A 111 16.21 0.07 4.97
N HIS A 112 16.45 -1.13 5.50
CA HIS A 112 17.25 -1.30 6.71
C HIS A 112 18.71 -0.90 6.47
N ALA A 113 19.29 -1.26 5.32
CA ALA A 113 20.64 -0.86 4.94
C ALA A 113 20.81 0.66 4.76
N PHE A 114 19.74 1.38 4.42
CA PHE A 114 19.75 2.84 4.42
C PHE A 114 19.76 3.44 5.84
N GLY A 115 19.56 2.62 6.88
CA GLY A 115 19.58 3.03 8.28
C GLY A 115 18.23 3.19 8.92
N PHE A 116 17.14 2.71 8.30
CA PHE A 116 15.82 2.70 8.91
C PHE A 116 15.63 1.49 9.84
N SER A 117 14.92 1.70 10.94
CA SER A 117 14.13 0.62 11.53
C SER A 117 12.94 0.35 10.63
N VAL A 118 12.62 -0.92 10.34
CA VAL A 118 11.57 -1.27 9.37
C VAL A 118 10.46 -2.06 10.05
N LEU A 119 9.23 -1.56 10.01
CA LEU A 119 8.02 -2.32 10.30
C LEU A 119 7.36 -2.68 8.95
N ALA A 120 7.29 -3.97 8.64
CA ALA A 120 6.66 -4.47 7.43
C ALA A 120 5.49 -5.40 7.81
N ILE A 121 4.37 -5.31 7.09
CA ILE A 121 3.19 -6.12 7.38
C ILE A 121 2.77 -6.94 6.17
N ASP A 122 2.20 -8.12 6.42
CA ASP A 122 1.33 -8.82 5.48
C ASP A 122 -0.11 -8.35 5.73
N TYR A 123 -0.78 -7.78 4.74
CA TYR A 123 -2.21 -7.46 4.89
C TYR A 123 -3.02 -8.73 5.16
N ARG A 124 -4.21 -8.59 5.77
CA ARG A 124 -5.16 -9.70 5.89
C ARG A 124 -5.33 -10.43 4.56
N GLY A 125 -5.29 -11.78 4.62
CA GLY A 125 -5.32 -12.64 3.44
C GLY A 125 -3.98 -12.88 2.77
N PHE A 126 -2.90 -12.18 3.16
CA PHE A 126 -1.53 -12.44 2.69
C PHE A 126 -0.71 -13.19 3.74
N GLY A 127 0.24 -13.99 3.27
CA GLY A 127 1.27 -14.62 4.08
C GLY A 127 0.74 -15.40 5.27
N LYS A 128 1.16 -14.99 6.47
CA LYS A 128 0.74 -15.58 7.75
C LYS A 128 -0.42 -14.82 8.43
N SER A 129 -0.94 -13.76 7.81
CA SER A 129 -2.06 -12.99 8.33
C SER A 129 -3.39 -13.74 8.20
N ASP A 130 -4.30 -13.50 9.16
CA ASP A 130 -5.65 -14.03 9.10
C ASP A 130 -6.46 -13.39 7.96
N GLY A 131 -7.71 -13.81 7.83
CA GLY A 131 -8.66 -13.25 6.87
C GLY A 131 -8.71 -13.98 5.54
N GLY A 132 -9.62 -13.50 4.69
CA GLY A 132 -9.83 -14.00 3.34
C GLY A 132 -9.23 -13.08 2.29
N LEU A 133 -9.79 -13.15 1.08
CA LEU A 133 -9.36 -12.31 -0.03
C LEU A 133 -9.46 -10.81 0.33
N PRO A 134 -8.35 -10.04 0.22
CA PRO A 134 -8.32 -8.63 0.61
C PRO A 134 -9.27 -7.74 -0.17
N SER A 135 -9.56 -6.56 0.35
CA SER A 135 -10.24 -5.46 -0.33
C SER A 135 -9.49 -4.14 -0.09
N GLU A 136 -9.84 -3.12 -0.86
CA GLU A 136 -9.33 -1.76 -0.65
C GLU A 136 -9.52 -1.31 0.81
N GLU A 137 -10.73 -1.54 1.36
CA GLU A 137 -11.06 -1.17 2.74
C GLU A 137 -10.18 -1.92 3.76
N THR A 138 -10.03 -3.25 3.60
CA THR A 138 -9.27 -4.05 4.57
C THR A 138 -7.79 -3.71 4.59
N VAL A 139 -7.15 -3.44 3.43
CA VAL A 139 -5.73 -3.04 3.42
C VAL A 139 -5.51 -1.64 3.99
N TYR A 140 -6.50 -0.76 3.90
CA TYR A 140 -6.47 0.55 4.55
C TYR A 140 -6.58 0.45 6.08
N GLU A 141 -7.48 -0.39 6.58
CA GLU A 141 -7.59 -0.68 8.02
C GLU A 141 -6.28 -1.27 8.57
N ASP A 142 -5.72 -2.25 7.85
CA ASP A 142 -4.48 -2.92 8.22
C ASP A 142 -3.30 -1.93 8.29
N SER A 143 -3.22 -1.02 7.34
CA SER A 143 -2.18 0.02 7.31
C SER A 143 -2.29 1.00 8.49
N ARG A 144 -3.51 1.34 8.93
CA ARG A 144 -3.75 2.21 10.09
C ARG A 144 -3.31 1.52 11.39
N ALA A 145 -3.68 0.26 11.57
CA ALA A 145 -3.24 -0.53 12.73
C ALA A 145 -1.71 -0.67 12.78
N ALA A 146 -1.09 -0.90 11.63
CA ALA A 146 0.37 -0.96 11.52
C ALA A 146 1.03 0.39 11.83
N TRP A 147 0.41 1.50 11.41
CA TRP A 147 0.89 2.84 11.76
C TRP A 147 0.82 3.12 13.25
N ASP A 148 -0.27 2.74 13.91
CA ASP A 148 -0.41 2.86 15.36
C ASP A 148 0.66 2.05 16.09
N ARG A 149 0.98 0.85 15.58
CA ARG A 149 2.10 0.05 16.10
C ARG A 149 3.44 0.73 15.88
N LEU A 150 3.70 1.28 14.69
CA LEU A 150 4.93 2.03 14.41
C LEU A 150 5.07 3.24 15.35
N ALA A 151 3.96 3.92 15.67
CA ALA A 151 3.97 5.05 16.60
C ALA A 151 4.36 4.66 18.03
N GLN A 152 4.07 3.43 18.44
CA GLN A 152 4.53 2.87 19.72
C GLN A 152 6.03 2.51 19.68
N LEU A 153 6.51 1.95 18.57
CA LEU A 153 7.90 1.55 18.38
C LEU A 153 8.84 2.75 18.19
N GLN A 154 8.37 3.80 17.51
CA GLN A 154 9.06 5.06 17.28
C GLN A 154 8.12 6.22 17.67
N PRO A 155 8.17 6.70 18.92
CA PRO A 155 7.27 7.76 19.39
C PRO A 155 7.48 9.12 18.70
N ASP A 156 8.70 9.43 18.26
CA ASP A 156 9.00 10.68 17.57
C ASP A 156 8.42 10.69 16.16
N ALA A 157 7.38 11.48 15.94
CA ALA A 157 6.71 11.62 14.65
C ALA A 157 7.65 12.16 13.54
N SER A 158 8.67 12.94 13.92
CA SER A 158 9.64 13.50 12.98
C SER A 158 10.61 12.43 12.41
N LEU A 159 10.62 11.24 12.99
CA LEU A 159 11.42 10.09 12.57
C LEU A 159 10.59 8.99 11.90
N ARG A 160 9.29 9.18 11.69
CA ARG A 160 8.42 8.16 11.06
C ARG A 160 8.15 8.47 9.59
N ILE A 161 8.34 7.47 8.74
CA ILE A 161 8.07 7.50 7.29
C ILE A 161 7.06 6.43 6.92
N ILE A 162 6.18 6.75 5.97
CA ILE A 162 5.33 5.78 5.28
C ILE A 162 6.01 5.45 3.95
N TYR A 163 6.12 4.17 3.63
CA TYR A 163 6.64 3.73 2.33
C TYR A 163 5.70 2.71 1.71
N GLY A 164 5.33 2.93 0.46
CA GLY A 164 4.51 1.98 -0.30
C GLY A 164 5.04 1.72 -1.70
N HIS A 165 5.02 0.46 -2.11
CA HIS A 165 5.41 0.02 -3.44
C HIS A 165 4.21 -0.50 -4.24
N SER A 166 4.06 -0.06 -5.48
CA SER A 166 2.99 -0.51 -6.39
C SER A 166 1.60 -0.30 -5.76
N LEU A 167 0.79 -1.35 -5.57
CA LEU A 167 -0.48 -1.28 -4.83
C LEU A 167 -0.28 -0.69 -3.42
N GLY A 168 0.80 -1.05 -2.73
CA GLY A 168 1.15 -0.49 -1.43
C GLY A 168 1.40 1.02 -1.47
N GLY A 169 1.77 1.58 -2.61
CA GLY A 169 1.87 3.02 -2.82
C GLY A 169 0.50 3.72 -2.71
N ALA A 170 -0.55 3.12 -3.27
CA ALA A 170 -1.92 3.63 -3.09
C ALA A 170 -2.39 3.51 -1.64
N VAL A 171 -2.02 2.42 -0.94
CA VAL A 171 -2.29 2.26 0.50
C VAL A 171 -1.53 3.30 1.33
N ALA A 172 -0.27 3.59 0.98
CA ALA A 172 0.54 4.62 1.64
C ALA A 172 -0.06 6.03 1.47
N ILE A 173 -0.58 6.34 0.29
CA ILE A 173 -1.27 7.61 0.03
C ILE A 173 -2.56 7.71 0.86
N ASP A 174 -3.38 6.65 0.92
CA ASP A 174 -4.59 6.64 1.78
C ASP A 174 -4.25 6.87 3.24
N LEU A 175 -3.27 6.14 3.77
CA LEU A 175 -2.81 6.32 5.14
C LEU A 175 -2.33 7.75 5.39
N ALA A 176 -1.51 8.30 4.50
CA ALA A 176 -0.99 9.67 4.61
C ALA A 176 -2.11 10.72 4.55
N ALA A 177 -3.13 10.53 3.71
CA ALA A 177 -4.31 11.40 3.64
C ALA A 177 -5.15 11.32 4.91
N HIS A 178 -5.39 10.11 5.44
CA HIS A 178 -6.08 9.89 6.71
C HIS A 178 -5.39 10.62 7.87
N LEU A 179 -4.08 10.49 7.98
CA LEU A 179 -3.27 11.15 9.00
C LEU A 179 -3.26 12.68 8.84
N SER A 180 -3.20 13.17 7.60
CA SER A 180 -3.28 14.59 7.27
C SER A 180 -4.63 15.19 7.67
N ALA A 181 -5.73 14.50 7.40
CA ALA A 181 -7.07 14.91 7.80
C ALA A 181 -7.24 14.91 9.34
N GLY A 182 -6.68 13.91 10.04
CA GLY A 182 -6.66 13.83 11.50
C GLY A 182 -5.93 15.01 12.12
N SER A 183 -4.73 15.30 11.65
CA SER A 183 -3.90 16.43 12.12
C SER A 183 -4.55 17.78 11.82
N ALA A 184 -5.19 17.94 10.66
CA ALA A 184 -5.92 19.16 10.32
C ALA A 184 -7.08 19.43 11.29
N ARG A 185 -7.86 18.39 11.63
CA ARG A 185 -8.95 18.50 12.61
C ARG A 185 -8.47 18.81 14.02
N ALA A 186 -7.34 18.24 14.42
CA ALA A 186 -6.73 18.46 15.73
C ALA A 186 -5.91 19.78 15.81
N GLY A 187 -5.68 20.47 14.70
CA GLY A 187 -4.83 21.65 14.66
C GLY A 187 -3.35 21.36 14.96
N THR A 188 -2.89 20.14 14.70
CA THR A 188 -1.52 19.68 14.98
C THR A 188 -0.70 19.50 13.71
N SER A 189 0.61 19.31 13.84
CA SER A 189 1.48 18.91 12.75
C SER A 189 1.15 17.49 12.28
N ALA A 190 1.45 17.18 11.01
CA ALA A 190 1.28 15.84 10.48
C ALA A 190 2.08 14.82 11.31
N PRO A 191 1.51 13.65 11.64
CA PRO A 191 2.14 12.67 12.52
C PRO A 191 3.18 11.79 11.82
N ALA A 192 3.63 12.18 10.63
CA ALA A 192 4.67 11.53 9.85
C ALA A 192 5.65 12.56 9.28
N ARG A 193 6.92 12.19 9.18
CA ARG A 193 7.94 13.01 8.52
C ARG A 193 7.68 13.15 7.03
N GLY A 194 7.10 12.13 6.41
CA GLY A 194 6.72 12.13 5.01
C GLY A 194 6.29 10.76 4.50
N VAL A 195 5.98 10.71 3.21
CA VAL A 195 5.60 9.49 2.51
C VAL A 195 6.47 9.27 1.27
N ILE A 196 6.83 8.00 1.02
CA ILE A 196 7.53 7.55 -0.18
C ILE A 196 6.57 6.65 -0.95
N VAL A 197 6.33 7.00 -2.21
CA VAL A 197 5.44 6.28 -3.13
C VAL A 197 6.27 5.78 -4.31
N GLU A 198 6.48 4.47 -4.40
CA GLU A 198 7.30 3.88 -5.47
C GLU A 198 6.46 3.08 -6.45
N SER A 199 6.60 3.38 -7.76
CA SER A 199 6.00 2.64 -8.88
C SER A 199 4.49 2.43 -8.72
N SER A 200 3.76 3.45 -8.25
CA SER A 200 2.32 3.43 -8.00
C SER A 200 1.51 4.07 -9.13
N PHE A 201 0.22 4.22 -8.94
CA PHE A 201 -0.74 4.60 -9.98
C PHE A 201 -1.77 5.61 -9.45
N THR A 202 -2.47 6.29 -10.38
CA THR A 202 -3.49 7.30 -10.10
C THR A 202 -4.76 6.70 -9.51
N THR A 203 -5.33 5.70 -10.22
CA THR A 203 -6.48 4.89 -9.77
C THR A 203 -6.34 3.45 -10.26
N LEU A 204 -6.99 2.50 -9.58
CA LEU A 204 -7.01 1.11 -10.04
C LEU A 204 -7.70 0.95 -11.41
N PRO A 205 -8.80 1.66 -11.72
CA PRO A 205 -9.36 1.67 -13.07
C PRO A 205 -8.41 2.19 -14.15
N ASP A 206 -7.54 3.17 -13.85
CA ASP A 206 -6.58 3.68 -14.84
C ASP A 206 -5.51 2.65 -15.17
N ILE A 207 -5.01 1.91 -14.18
CA ILE A 207 -4.10 0.79 -14.39
C ILE A 207 -4.78 -0.31 -15.21
N ALA A 208 -6.02 -0.67 -14.89
CA ALA A 208 -6.78 -1.67 -15.65
C ALA A 208 -6.91 -1.27 -17.13
N ARG A 209 -7.21 0.00 -17.38
CA ARG A 209 -7.28 0.54 -18.75
C ARG A 209 -5.92 0.49 -19.46
N ALA A 210 -4.83 0.81 -18.78
CA ALA A 210 -3.49 0.77 -19.34
C ALA A 210 -3.02 -0.66 -19.64
N LEU A 211 -3.49 -1.67 -18.91
CA LEU A 211 -3.15 -3.08 -19.05
C LEU A 211 -4.02 -3.84 -20.08
N SER A 212 -4.65 -3.17 -21.04
CA SER A 212 -5.43 -3.76 -22.14
C SER A 212 -6.93 -3.94 -21.91
N TYR A 213 -7.49 -3.37 -20.86
CA TYR A 213 -8.95 -3.35 -20.62
C TYR A 213 -9.62 -2.04 -21.11
N ALA A 214 -8.96 -1.34 -22.06
CA ALA A 214 -9.42 -0.04 -22.56
C ALA A 214 -10.83 -0.05 -23.19
N TRP A 215 -11.26 -1.21 -23.71
CA TRP A 215 -12.58 -1.41 -24.30
C TRP A 215 -13.70 -1.63 -23.28
N LEU A 216 -13.35 -1.93 -22.02
CA LEU A 216 -14.31 -2.10 -20.93
C LEU A 216 -14.57 -0.77 -20.20
N PRO A 217 -15.81 -0.49 -19.77
CA PRO A 217 -16.13 0.65 -18.94
C PRO A 217 -15.68 0.42 -17.48
N VAL A 218 -14.38 0.16 -17.26
CA VAL A 218 -13.79 -0.22 -15.97
C VAL A 218 -14.10 0.78 -14.86
N GLN A 219 -14.24 2.06 -15.18
CA GLN A 219 -14.61 3.10 -14.22
C GLN A 219 -15.96 2.83 -13.54
N LEU A 220 -16.91 2.23 -14.28
CA LEU A 220 -18.24 1.91 -13.77
C LEU A 220 -18.30 0.51 -13.14
N LEU A 221 -17.53 -0.43 -13.66
CA LEU A 221 -17.61 -1.84 -13.28
C LEU A 221 -16.79 -2.17 -12.04
N MET A 222 -15.64 -1.51 -11.86
CA MET A 222 -14.75 -1.82 -10.74
C MET A 222 -15.27 -1.22 -9.44
N ALA A 223 -15.29 -2.05 -8.38
CA ALA A 223 -15.63 -1.64 -7.02
C ALA A 223 -14.43 -1.05 -6.29
N GLN A 224 -13.25 -1.65 -6.47
CA GLN A 224 -12.00 -1.16 -5.89
C GLN A 224 -11.49 0.03 -6.71
N LYS A 225 -11.29 1.17 -6.11
CA LYS A 225 -10.87 2.41 -6.81
C LYS A 225 -9.41 2.75 -6.58
N PHE A 226 -8.94 2.64 -5.35
CA PHE A 226 -7.61 3.09 -4.94
C PHE A 226 -7.31 4.49 -5.51
N ASP A 227 -8.19 5.47 -5.19
CA ASP A 227 -8.13 6.82 -5.75
C ASP A 227 -6.96 7.62 -5.15
N SER A 228 -5.76 7.28 -5.63
CA SER A 228 -4.53 7.93 -5.20
C SER A 228 -4.45 9.38 -5.66
N LEU A 229 -5.00 9.69 -6.84
CA LEU A 229 -4.87 11.02 -7.45
C LEU A 229 -5.56 12.11 -6.62
N HIS A 230 -6.79 11.86 -6.16
CA HIS A 230 -7.47 12.80 -5.28
C HIS A 230 -6.84 12.85 -3.89
N LYS A 231 -6.53 11.68 -3.31
CA LYS A 231 -5.99 11.59 -1.95
C LYS A 231 -4.62 12.25 -1.81
N ILE A 232 -3.74 12.14 -2.82
CA ILE A 232 -2.39 12.72 -2.74
C ILE A 232 -2.42 14.26 -2.67
N ALA A 233 -3.43 14.89 -3.24
CA ALA A 233 -3.62 16.35 -3.20
C ALA A 233 -3.97 16.88 -1.79
N GLU A 234 -4.45 15.99 -0.90
CA GLU A 234 -4.87 16.33 0.46
C GLU A 234 -3.74 16.19 1.50
N LEU A 235 -2.56 15.72 1.08
CA LEU A 235 -1.45 15.45 2.00
C LEU A 235 -0.90 16.73 2.63
N ARG A 236 -0.48 16.61 3.89
CA ARG A 236 0.12 17.71 4.67
C ARG A 236 1.50 17.32 5.19
N MET A 237 2.23 16.54 4.41
CA MET A 237 3.57 16.08 4.70
C MET A 237 4.38 16.00 3.40
N PRO A 238 5.72 16.02 3.45
CA PRO A 238 6.58 15.86 2.28
C PRO A 238 6.32 14.54 1.54
N VAL A 239 6.34 14.59 0.19
CA VAL A 239 6.05 13.45 -0.69
C VAL A 239 7.22 13.16 -1.61
N LEU A 240 7.84 11.99 -1.48
CA LEU A 240 8.82 11.47 -2.44
C LEU A 240 8.14 10.45 -3.35
N ILE A 241 8.07 10.76 -4.64
CA ILE A 241 7.55 9.84 -5.65
C ILE A 241 8.74 9.30 -6.45
N VAL A 242 8.81 7.97 -6.56
CA VAL A 242 9.90 7.29 -7.26
C VAL A 242 9.33 6.34 -8.30
N HIS A 243 9.96 6.27 -9.48
CA HIS A 243 9.55 5.34 -10.54
C HIS A 243 10.75 4.87 -11.36
N GLY A 244 10.76 3.58 -11.71
CA GLY A 244 11.72 3.05 -12.66
C GLY A 244 11.35 3.46 -14.10
N ALA A 245 12.22 4.16 -14.81
CA ALA A 245 11.93 4.65 -16.15
C ALA A 245 11.63 3.54 -17.18
N GLY A 246 12.09 2.30 -16.91
CA GLY A 246 11.81 1.11 -17.71
C GLY A 246 10.67 0.23 -17.18
N ASP A 247 9.80 0.75 -16.31
CA ASP A 247 8.67 0.01 -15.77
C ASP A 247 7.65 -0.34 -16.88
N ARG A 248 7.43 -1.64 -17.08
CA ARG A 248 6.49 -2.18 -18.09
C ARG A 248 5.16 -2.61 -17.49
N PHE A 249 5.02 -2.58 -16.16
CA PHE A 249 3.79 -2.95 -15.47
C PHE A 249 2.94 -1.73 -15.14
N VAL A 250 3.58 -0.69 -14.62
CA VAL A 250 2.94 0.58 -14.28
C VAL A 250 3.62 1.69 -15.09
N PRO A 251 2.92 2.35 -16.01
CA PRO A 251 3.49 3.47 -16.78
C PRO A 251 3.96 4.61 -15.87
N SER A 252 5.18 5.12 -16.10
CA SER A 252 5.78 6.20 -15.28
C SER A 252 4.96 7.49 -15.27
N ARG A 253 4.15 7.73 -16.32
CA ARG A 253 3.24 8.88 -16.38
C ARG A 253 2.31 8.97 -15.16
N PHE A 254 1.92 7.85 -14.55
CA PHE A 254 1.09 7.88 -13.34
C PHE A 254 1.82 8.51 -12.15
N SER A 255 3.13 8.26 -12.01
CA SER A 255 3.95 8.95 -11.02
C SER A 255 4.12 10.42 -11.33
N GLU A 256 4.19 10.81 -12.60
CA GLU A 256 4.22 12.21 -13.03
C GLU A 256 2.89 12.90 -12.70
N GLU A 257 1.75 12.26 -12.97
CA GLU A 257 0.41 12.76 -12.62
C GLU A 257 0.24 12.91 -11.10
N LEU A 258 0.68 11.90 -10.31
CA LEU A 258 0.68 11.98 -8.85
C LEU A 258 1.58 13.12 -8.35
N TYR A 259 2.75 13.30 -8.96
CA TYR A 259 3.65 14.41 -8.62
C TYR A 259 3.02 15.77 -8.90
N GLN A 260 2.33 15.93 -10.02
CA GLN A 260 1.64 17.19 -10.32
C GLN A 260 0.54 17.50 -9.29
N ALA A 261 -0.20 16.48 -8.84
CA ALA A 261 -1.29 16.64 -7.87
C ALA A 261 -0.81 16.82 -6.42
N ALA A 262 0.36 16.26 -6.06
CA ALA A 262 0.88 16.34 -4.70
C ALA A 262 1.22 17.79 -4.28
N PRO A 263 0.96 18.19 -3.01
CA PRO A 263 1.37 19.48 -2.47
C PRO A 263 2.88 19.57 -2.23
N GLU A 264 3.40 20.78 -2.12
CA GLU A 264 4.78 21.02 -1.66
C GLU A 264 4.91 20.76 -0.14
N PRO A 265 6.11 20.30 0.34
CA PRO A 265 7.29 19.97 -0.44
C PRO A 265 7.20 18.56 -1.05
N LYS A 266 7.60 18.44 -2.31
CA LYS A 266 7.55 17.17 -3.05
C LYS A 266 8.77 16.97 -3.92
N LYS A 267 9.07 15.72 -4.28
CA LYS A 267 10.14 15.37 -5.22
C LYS A 267 9.74 14.17 -6.06
N LEU A 268 10.04 14.24 -7.37
CA LEU A 268 9.93 13.11 -8.30
C LEU A 268 11.32 12.60 -8.65
N LEU A 269 11.53 11.28 -8.55
CA LEU A 269 12.74 10.59 -8.95
C LEU A 269 12.39 9.53 -10.00
N LEU A 270 12.73 9.79 -11.26
CA LEU A 270 12.66 8.81 -12.34
C LEU A 270 14.02 8.13 -12.47
N VAL A 271 14.11 6.86 -12.10
CA VAL A 271 15.36 6.10 -12.07
C VAL A 271 15.64 5.47 -13.43
N ASN A 272 16.61 6.00 -14.16
CA ASN A 272 17.03 5.47 -15.45
C ASN A 272 17.59 4.05 -15.33
N GLY A 273 17.21 3.16 -16.26
CA GLY A 273 17.63 1.76 -16.25
C GLY A 273 16.94 0.88 -15.20
N ALA A 274 16.05 1.46 -14.39
CA ALA A 274 15.25 0.71 -13.42
C ALA A 274 13.92 0.25 -14.00
N THR A 275 13.40 -0.82 -13.44
CA THR A 275 12.10 -1.44 -13.74
C THR A 275 11.18 -1.35 -12.53
N HIS A 276 10.01 -2.00 -12.58
CA HIS A 276 9.02 -2.01 -11.50
C HIS A 276 9.57 -2.39 -10.11
N ASN A 277 10.53 -3.31 -10.06
CA ASN A 277 10.95 -3.94 -8.81
C ASN A 277 12.36 -3.56 -8.32
N ASN A 278 13.11 -2.73 -9.03
CA ASN A 278 14.52 -2.51 -8.72
C ASN A 278 14.96 -1.04 -8.65
N SER A 279 14.03 -0.09 -8.63
CA SER A 279 14.33 1.36 -8.60
C SER A 279 15.21 1.74 -7.42
N MET A 280 14.92 1.23 -6.22
CA MET A 280 15.70 1.49 -5.02
C MET A 280 17.14 0.95 -5.14
N ARG A 281 17.32 -0.23 -5.77
CA ARG A 281 18.65 -0.82 -5.97
C ARG A 281 19.47 -0.11 -7.05
N VAL A 282 18.83 0.21 -8.19
CA VAL A 282 19.51 0.86 -9.33
C VAL A 282 19.83 2.31 -9.01
N GLY A 283 18.90 3.06 -8.43
CA GLY A 283 19.05 4.46 -8.06
C GLY A 283 19.37 4.68 -6.59
N SER A 284 20.15 3.80 -5.96
CA SER A 284 20.39 3.83 -4.51
C SER A 284 20.94 5.18 -4.01
N ALA A 285 21.89 5.76 -4.74
CA ALA A 285 22.51 7.04 -4.39
C ALA A 285 21.51 8.21 -4.50
N GLU A 286 20.79 8.26 -5.61
CA GLU A 286 19.74 9.28 -5.86
C GLU A 286 18.59 9.15 -4.85
N TYR A 287 18.28 7.92 -4.46
CA TYR A 287 17.26 7.64 -3.46
C TYR A 287 17.63 8.20 -2.09
N VAL A 288 18.87 7.88 -1.62
CA VAL A 288 19.39 8.40 -0.35
C VAL A 288 19.50 9.93 -0.39
N GLN A 289 19.98 10.50 -1.49
CA GLN A 289 20.08 11.94 -1.65
C GLN A 289 18.67 12.59 -1.58
N ALA A 290 17.70 12.06 -2.31
CA ALA A 290 16.31 12.57 -2.30
C ALA A 290 15.70 12.53 -0.89
N MET A 291 15.92 11.45 -0.14
CA MET A 291 15.44 11.33 1.24
C MET A 291 16.14 12.32 2.18
N ARG A 292 17.45 12.52 2.02
CA ARG A 292 18.22 13.52 2.80
C ARG A 292 17.71 14.94 2.56
N GLU A 293 17.50 15.30 1.31
CA GLU A 293 17.03 16.64 0.93
C GLU A 293 15.60 16.91 1.37
N LEU A 294 14.69 15.95 1.12
CA LEU A 294 13.27 16.16 1.36
C LEU A 294 12.88 15.96 2.83
N PHE A 295 13.45 14.94 3.48
CA PHE A 295 13.09 14.58 4.85
C PHE A 295 14.12 15.03 5.90
N GLY A 296 15.29 15.51 5.49
CA GLY A 296 16.32 15.99 6.40
C GLY A 296 17.07 14.89 7.15
N PHE A 297 17.01 13.65 6.71
CA PHE A 297 17.73 12.52 7.32
C PHE A 297 19.21 12.51 6.94
N ARG A 298 20.04 13.16 7.74
CA ARG A 298 21.48 13.32 7.45
C ARG A 298 22.30 12.03 7.59
N ARG A 299 21.83 11.05 8.37
CA ARG A 299 22.57 9.81 8.72
C ARG A 299 22.19 8.59 7.89
N LEU A 300 21.44 8.74 6.79
CA LEU A 300 21.17 7.61 5.91
C LEU A 300 22.46 7.18 5.20
N ALA A 301 22.71 5.86 5.15
CA ALA A 301 23.87 5.26 4.48
C ALA A 301 23.52 4.79 3.06
N LEU A 302 24.53 4.59 2.21
CA LEU A 302 24.38 3.86 0.96
C LEU A 302 24.37 2.36 1.24
N ALA A 303 23.52 1.61 0.57
CA ALA A 303 23.40 0.15 0.75
C ALA A 303 24.72 -0.62 0.46
N THR A 304 25.62 -0.06 -0.33
CA THR A 304 26.95 -0.61 -0.61
C THR A 304 27.92 -0.48 0.55
N GLU A 305 27.78 0.56 1.39
CA GLU A 305 28.63 0.79 2.56
C GLU A 305 28.29 -0.18 3.70
N ALA A 306 27.01 -0.60 3.80
CA ALA A 306 26.56 -1.54 4.80
C ALA A 306 27.07 -2.98 4.60
N LYS A 307 27.40 -3.39 3.35
CA LYS A 307 27.94 -4.74 3.03
C LYS A 307 29.42 -4.88 3.22
N SER A 308 30.20 -3.80 3.38
CA SER A 308 31.67 -3.85 3.47
C SER A 308 32.21 -4.12 4.87
N GLY A 309 31.36 -4.49 5.84
CA GLY A 309 31.84 -4.94 7.18
C GLY A 309 32.63 -3.91 8.01
N ASP A 310 32.89 -2.75 7.46
CA ASP A 310 33.42 -1.63 8.19
C ASP A 310 32.30 -0.98 9.00
N VAL A 311 32.21 -1.42 10.24
CA VAL A 311 31.64 -0.59 11.30
C VAL A 311 32.51 0.67 11.32
N LEU A 312 32.20 1.61 10.47
CA LEU A 312 32.75 2.94 10.55
C LEU A 312 32.44 3.44 11.96
N ASN A 313 33.49 3.44 12.78
CA ASN A 313 33.62 4.29 13.94
C ASN A 313 33.31 5.72 13.48
N LEU A 314 32.04 6.05 13.38
CA LEU A 314 31.56 7.43 13.38
C LEU A 314 31.73 7.94 14.81
N SER A 315 33.01 8.09 15.21
CA SER A 315 33.38 8.93 16.33
C SER A 315 32.77 10.31 16.09
N LEU A 316 31.94 10.67 17.04
CA LEU A 316 31.56 12.00 17.44
C LEU A 316 32.60 13.04 16.98
N GLN A 317 32.26 13.82 15.96
CA GLN A 317 32.79 15.17 15.79
C GLN A 317 31.62 16.05 15.36
N ASP A 318 31.32 16.95 16.25
CA ASP A 318 30.49 18.15 16.35
C ASP A 318 29.55 18.55 15.19
#